data_5b120554ec6b48317ec9fed7fe0dec1a
#
_entry.id   5b120554ec6b48317ec9fed7fe0dec1a
#
_cell.length_a   1.000
_cell.length_b   1.000
_cell.length_c   1.000
_cell.angle_alpha   90.00
_cell.angle_beta   90.00
_cell.angle_gamma   90.00
#
_symmetry.space_group_name_H-M   'P 1'
#
loop_
_entity.id
_entity.type
_entity.pdbx_description
1 polymer ?
#
loop_
_entity_poly.entity_id
_entity_poly.type
_entity_poly.pdbx_seq_one_letter_code
_entity_poly.pdbx_strand_id
1 'polypeptide(L)'
;MSERFDLTLERLRAAGEPTRLRIMALLRERDLSVGEIVQILSLSQPRLSHHLKALTGAGLVERLPEGSFVFYRAASQGDGRVFLDSLFEQLGNQVPELLRDAERLD
;
A
#
# COMPACT_ATOMS: atom_id res chain seq x y z
N MET A 1 2.27 3.85 26.42
CA MET A 1 2.30 5.10 25.64
C MET A 1 0.91 5.45 25.17
N SER A 2 0.72 6.66 24.65
CA SER A 2 -0.61 7.05 24.18
C SER A 2 -1.02 6.27 22.94
N GLU A 3 -2.33 6.17 22.73
CA GLU A 3 -2.88 5.50 21.56
C GLU A 3 -2.36 6.09 20.25
N ARG A 4 -2.29 7.43 20.17
CA ARG A 4 -1.79 8.12 18.97
C ARG A 4 -0.34 7.75 18.68
N PHE A 5 0.49 7.67 19.70
CA PHE A 5 1.88 7.29 19.55
C PHE A 5 1.98 5.86 19.00
N ASP A 6 1.24 4.95 19.61
CA ASP A 6 1.27 3.53 19.23
C ASP A 6 0.77 3.30 17.81
N LEU A 7 -0.33 3.95 17.43
CA LEU A 7 -0.88 3.83 16.08
C LEU A 7 0.07 4.42 15.03
N THR A 8 0.70 5.55 15.35
CA THR A 8 1.66 6.16 14.44
C THR A 8 2.86 5.24 14.23
N LEU A 9 3.34 4.64 15.32
CA LEU A 9 4.46 3.71 15.26
C LEU A 9 4.12 2.48 14.41
N GLU A 10 2.90 1.95 14.54
CA GLU A 10 2.43 0.85 13.70
C GLU A 10 2.47 1.22 12.23
N ARG A 11 2.00 2.42 11.87
CA ARG A 11 2.03 2.87 10.48
C ARG A 11 3.45 2.98 9.96
N LEU A 12 4.35 3.53 10.76
CA LEU A 12 5.75 3.66 10.37
C LEU A 12 6.41 2.29 10.15
N ARG A 13 6.12 1.34 11.02
CA ARG A 13 6.66 -0.02 10.88
C ARG A 13 6.12 -0.72 9.63
N ALA A 14 4.82 -0.57 9.39
CA ALA A 14 4.20 -1.18 8.22
C ALA A 14 4.72 -0.55 6.94
N ALA A 15 4.87 0.77 6.90
CA ALA A 15 5.30 1.49 5.71
C ALA A 15 6.79 1.35 5.42
N GLY A 16 7.61 1.10 6.43
CA GLY A 16 9.07 1.14 6.32
C GLY A 16 9.70 -0.10 5.70
N GLU A 17 9.22 -0.51 4.51
CA GLU A 17 9.73 -1.68 3.81
C GLU A 17 9.56 -1.44 2.31
N PRO A 18 10.60 -1.74 1.47
CA PRO A 18 10.59 -1.37 0.05
C PRO A 18 9.39 -1.88 -0.75
N THR A 19 9.03 -3.15 -0.58
CA THR A 19 7.90 -3.73 -1.31
C THR A 19 6.59 -3.07 -0.90
N ARG A 20 6.45 -2.77 0.38
CA ARG A 20 5.23 -2.13 0.89
C ARG A 20 5.08 -0.70 0.38
N LEU A 21 6.19 0.03 0.25
CA LEU A 21 6.15 1.36 -0.38
C LEU A 21 5.68 1.26 -1.83
N ARG A 22 6.17 0.26 -2.55
CA ARG A 22 5.76 0.03 -3.95
C ARG A 22 4.27 -0.31 -4.04
N ILE A 23 3.78 -1.17 -3.15
CA ILE A 23 2.35 -1.54 -3.12
C ILE A 23 1.50 -0.29 -2.86
N MET A 24 1.86 0.49 -1.84
CA MET A 24 1.09 1.70 -1.51
C MET A 24 1.08 2.69 -2.66
N ALA A 25 2.22 2.87 -3.33
CA ALA A 25 2.31 3.79 -4.47
C ALA A 25 1.36 3.37 -5.58
N LEU A 26 1.32 2.08 -5.93
CA LEU A 26 0.41 1.56 -6.95
C LEU A 26 -1.05 1.77 -6.56
N LEU A 27 -1.38 1.46 -5.32
CA LEU A 27 -2.78 1.57 -4.86
C LEU A 27 -3.24 3.01 -4.72
N ARG A 28 -2.32 3.97 -4.65
CA ARG A 28 -2.68 5.39 -4.71
C ARG A 28 -3.10 5.81 -6.11
N GLU A 29 -2.65 5.06 -7.13
CA GLU A 29 -3.02 5.33 -8.53
C GLU A 29 -4.39 4.75 -8.87
N ARG A 30 -4.66 3.52 -8.42
CA ARG A 30 -5.94 2.86 -8.68
C ARG A 30 -6.12 1.64 -7.78
N ASP A 31 -7.36 1.18 -7.66
CA ASP A 31 -7.66 -0.07 -6.99
C ASP A 31 -7.15 -1.23 -7.84
N LEU A 32 -6.57 -2.24 -7.20
CA LEU A 32 -5.99 -3.40 -7.90
C LEU A 32 -6.40 -4.69 -7.22
N SER A 33 -6.57 -5.73 -8.02
CA SER A 33 -6.77 -7.08 -7.50
C SER A 33 -5.44 -7.70 -7.09
N VAL A 34 -5.50 -8.75 -6.27
CA VAL A 34 -4.29 -9.50 -5.87
C VAL A 34 -3.51 -9.96 -7.09
N GLY A 35 -4.21 -10.51 -8.10
CA GLY A 35 -3.56 -10.99 -9.32
C GLY A 35 -2.82 -9.90 -10.08
N GLU A 36 -3.42 -8.70 -10.15
CA GLU A 36 -2.79 -7.58 -10.81
C GLU A 36 -1.51 -7.15 -10.09
N ILE A 37 -1.56 -7.07 -8.75
CA ILE A 37 -0.39 -6.68 -7.97
C ILE A 37 0.73 -7.73 -8.10
N VAL A 38 0.36 -9.01 -8.05
CA VAL A 38 1.32 -10.11 -8.24
C VAL A 38 2.07 -9.94 -9.55
N GLN A 39 1.35 -9.66 -10.63
CA GLN A 39 1.98 -9.49 -11.95
C GLN A 39 2.89 -8.26 -12.02
N ILE A 40 2.40 -7.13 -11.53
CA ILE A 40 3.17 -5.87 -11.60
C ILE A 40 4.46 -5.98 -10.80
N LEU A 41 4.39 -6.52 -9.59
CA LEU A 41 5.54 -6.56 -8.69
C LEU A 41 6.37 -7.83 -8.81
N SER A 42 5.90 -8.80 -9.59
CA SER A 42 6.58 -10.11 -9.76
C SER A 42 6.83 -10.79 -8.41
N LEU A 43 5.80 -10.79 -7.56
CA LEU A 43 5.86 -11.42 -6.24
C LEU A 43 5.03 -12.70 -6.24
N SER A 44 5.38 -13.63 -5.37
CA SER A 44 4.51 -14.77 -5.10
C SER A 44 3.29 -14.28 -4.32
N GLN A 45 2.17 -14.96 -4.49
CA GLN A 45 0.95 -14.60 -3.77
C GLN A 45 1.11 -14.66 -2.25
N PRO A 46 1.77 -15.68 -1.66
CA PRO A 46 1.99 -15.70 -0.22
C PRO A 46 2.80 -14.50 0.30
N ARG A 47 3.82 -14.08 -0.44
CA ARG A 47 4.62 -12.90 -0.04
C ARG A 47 3.79 -11.64 -0.11
N LEU A 48 3.03 -11.48 -1.19
CA LEU A 48 2.14 -10.33 -1.32
C LEU A 48 1.11 -10.30 -0.20
N SER A 49 0.48 -11.44 0.09
CA SER A 49 -0.53 -11.53 1.15
C SER A 49 0.03 -11.12 2.50
N HIS A 50 1.27 -11.49 2.80
CA HIS A 50 1.94 -11.07 4.03
C HIS A 50 2.06 -9.54 4.10
N HIS A 51 2.49 -8.91 3.02
CA HIS A 51 2.62 -7.45 2.97
C HIS A 51 1.26 -6.75 3.06
N LEU A 52 0.26 -7.25 2.34
CA LEU A 52 -1.07 -6.67 2.36
C LEU A 52 -1.70 -6.75 3.75
N LYS A 53 -1.48 -7.87 4.45
CA LYS A 53 -1.98 -8.03 5.81
C LYS A 53 -1.37 -6.99 6.76
N ALA A 54 -0.08 -6.76 6.65
CA ALA A 54 0.59 -5.75 7.46
C ALA A 54 0.04 -4.35 7.18
N LEU A 55 -0.15 -4.03 5.91
CA LEU A 55 -0.65 -2.71 5.50
C LEU A 55 -2.11 -2.50 5.90
N THR A 56 -2.96 -3.51 5.74
CA THR A 56 -4.37 -3.40 6.16
C THR A 56 -4.48 -3.31 7.68
N GLY A 57 -3.65 -4.08 8.39
CA GLY A 57 -3.63 -4.04 9.86
C GLY A 57 -3.24 -2.68 10.41
N ALA A 58 -2.42 -1.93 9.69
CA ALA A 58 -1.99 -0.59 10.09
C ALA A 58 -2.91 0.51 9.58
N GLY A 59 -3.98 0.16 8.85
CA GLY A 59 -4.92 1.14 8.33
C GLY A 59 -4.44 1.93 7.13
N LEU A 60 -3.41 1.44 6.44
CA LEU A 60 -2.84 2.14 5.28
C LEU A 60 -3.44 1.67 3.95
N VAL A 61 -4.03 0.49 3.94
CA VAL A 61 -4.64 -0.13 2.78
C VAL A 61 -5.98 -0.72 3.20
N GLU A 62 -6.94 -0.70 2.29
CA GLU A 62 -8.28 -1.25 2.52
C GLU A 62 -8.49 -2.46 1.63
N ARG A 63 -9.08 -3.51 2.20
CA ARG A 63 -9.42 -4.73 1.49
C ARG A 63 -10.87 -4.64 1.03
N LEU A 64 -11.12 -4.89 -0.25
CA LEU A 64 -12.42 -4.71 -0.88
C LEU A 64 -12.85 -6.02 -1.56
N PRO A 65 -13.55 -6.90 -0.82
CA PRO A 65 -14.10 -8.11 -1.46
C PRO A 65 -15.19 -7.72 -2.45
N GLU A 66 -15.14 -8.33 -3.65
CA GLU A 66 -16.12 -8.06 -4.69
C GLU A 66 -16.37 -9.33 -5.49
N GLY A 67 -17.46 -10.01 -5.19
CA GLY A 67 -17.76 -11.31 -5.78
C GLY A 67 -16.70 -12.34 -5.39
N SER A 68 -16.11 -13.00 -6.38
CA SER A 68 -15.05 -13.97 -6.15
C SER A 68 -13.66 -13.34 -6.21
N PHE A 69 -13.58 -12.01 -6.39
CA PHE A 69 -12.33 -11.29 -6.44
C PHE A 69 -12.12 -10.47 -5.17
N VAL A 70 -10.86 -10.20 -4.85
CA VAL A 70 -10.51 -9.30 -3.77
C VAL A 70 -9.64 -8.18 -4.36
N PHE A 71 -10.11 -6.95 -4.20
CA PHE A 71 -9.36 -5.77 -4.59
C PHE A 71 -8.79 -5.09 -3.35
N TYR A 72 -7.79 -4.26 -3.56
CA TYR A 72 -7.20 -3.45 -2.51
C TYR A 72 -7.09 -2.03 -2.99
N ARG A 73 -7.16 -1.09 -2.06
CA ARG A 73 -6.93 0.33 -2.36
C ARG A 73 -6.18 1.00 -1.21
N ALA A 74 -5.54 2.13 -1.51
CA ALA A 74 -4.93 2.96 -0.47
C ALA A 74 -6.03 3.53 0.43
N ALA A 75 -5.70 3.75 1.70
CA ALA A 75 -6.63 4.35 2.64
C ALA A 75 -7.24 5.62 2.04
N SER A 76 -8.57 5.71 2.05
CA SER A 76 -9.31 6.78 1.38
C SER A 76 -9.67 7.94 2.30
N GLN A 77 -9.53 7.76 3.61
CA GLN A 77 -9.90 8.77 4.59
C GLN A 77 -9.21 8.51 5.93
N GLY A 78 -9.35 9.45 6.85
CA GLY A 78 -8.84 9.31 8.20
C GLY A 78 -7.33 9.44 8.31
N ASP A 79 -6.81 8.97 9.44
CA ASP A 79 -5.37 9.10 9.74
C ASP A 79 -4.48 8.34 8.76
N GLY A 80 -4.96 7.21 8.24
CA GLY A 80 -4.22 6.45 7.24
C GLY A 80 -4.01 7.25 5.96
N ARG A 81 -5.05 7.96 5.52
CA ARG A 81 -4.95 8.82 4.33
C ARG A 81 -3.98 9.99 4.57
N VAL A 82 -4.08 10.63 5.73
CA VAL A 82 -3.18 11.72 6.09
C VAL A 82 -1.74 11.24 6.10
N PHE A 83 -1.50 10.07 6.69
CA PHE A 83 -0.16 9.48 6.72
C PHE A 83 0.39 9.23 5.31
N LEU A 84 -0.43 8.64 4.44
CA LEU A 84 -0.02 8.35 3.06
C LEU A 84 0.29 9.61 2.29
N ASP A 85 -0.56 10.62 2.40
CA ASP A 85 -0.35 11.89 1.70
C ASP A 85 0.96 12.55 2.13
N SER A 86 1.26 12.55 3.42
CA SER A 86 2.51 13.09 3.96
C SER A 86 3.72 12.30 3.47
N LEU A 87 3.62 10.98 3.50
CA LEU A 87 4.72 10.10 3.08
C LEU A 87 5.05 10.30 1.61
N PHE A 88 4.05 10.28 0.75
CA PHE A 88 4.28 10.37 -0.69
C PHE A 88 4.61 11.79 -1.15
N GLU A 89 4.19 12.80 -0.41
CA GLU A 89 4.69 14.15 -0.62
C GLU A 89 6.20 14.21 -0.36
N GLN A 90 6.63 13.57 0.73
CA GLN A 90 8.04 13.50 1.10
C GLN A 90 8.88 12.77 0.04
N LEU A 91 8.36 11.65 -0.49
CA LEU A 91 9.06 10.88 -1.52
C LEU A 91 9.13 11.61 -2.86
N GLY A 92 8.13 12.41 -3.18
CA GLY A 92 8.06 13.09 -4.46
C GLY A 92 7.66 12.15 -5.59
N ASN A 93 7.73 12.65 -6.82
CA ASN A 93 7.25 11.95 -8.00
C ASN A 93 8.36 11.48 -8.96
N GLN A 94 9.60 11.42 -8.48
CA GLN A 94 10.74 11.05 -9.32
C GLN A 94 11.49 9.81 -8.84
N VAL A 95 10.85 8.98 -8.03
CA VAL A 95 11.47 7.74 -7.54
C VAL A 95 11.44 6.70 -8.67
N PRO A 96 12.61 6.29 -9.20
CA PRO A 96 12.65 5.39 -10.37
C PRO A 96 11.89 4.07 -10.20
N GLU A 97 11.98 3.46 -9.03
CA GLU A 97 11.28 2.19 -8.76
C GLU A 97 9.77 2.35 -8.88
N LEU A 98 9.23 3.45 -8.35
CA LEU A 98 7.80 3.71 -8.38
C LEU A 98 7.32 4.08 -9.78
N LEU A 99 8.15 4.81 -10.54
CA LEU A 99 7.82 5.14 -11.92
C LEU A 99 7.77 3.89 -12.81
N ARG A 100 8.71 2.97 -12.61
CA ARG A 100 8.72 1.71 -13.37
C ARG A 100 7.49 0.87 -13.06
N ASP A 101 7.08 0.80 -11.79
CA ASP A 101 5.87 0.07 -11.42
C ASP A 101 4.63 0.68 -12.06
N ALA A 102 4.53 2.01 -12.04
CA ALA A 102 3.38 2.72 -12.60
C ALA A 102 3.22 2.46 -14.11
N GLU A 103 4.32 2.30 -14.83
CA GLU A 103 4.29 1.98 -16.26
C GLU A 103 3.59 0.65 -16.54
N ARG A 104 3.60 -0.26 -15.58
CA ARG A 104 2.99 -1.59 -15.72
C ARG A 104 1.50 -1.60 -15.43
N LEU A 105 0.94 -0.47 -14.99
CA LEU A 105 -0.50 -0.36 -14.71
C LEU A 105 -1.35 -0.42 -15.99
N ASP A 106 -0.78 -0.13 -17.11
CA ASP A 106 -1.47 -0.21 -18.41
C ASP A 106 -1.27 -1.61 -19.09
#